data_eb9f084b542b1f2ead0d1975dc7f8eb0
#
_entry.id   eb9f084b542b1f2ead0d1975dc7f8eb0
#
_cell.length_a   1.000
_cell.length_b   1.000
_cell.length_c   1.000
_cell.angle_alpha   90.00
_cell.angle_beta   90.00
_cell.angle_gamma   90.00
#
_symmetry.space_group_name_H-M   'P 1'
#
loop_
_entity.id
_entity.type
_entity.pdbx_description
1 polymer ?
#
loop_
_entity_poly.entity_id
_entity_poly.type
_entity_poly.pdbx_seq_one_letter_code
_entity_poly.pdbx_strand_id
1 'polypeptide(L)'
;MGLDRRDPNPESRSTRLVLEQLAVMSSASTPVRIGLSGALGRMGHAIAGALDGRDEAKLVLALDRPGTEGRPFGALKLGVAADIARCDVAIDFSTAEASARLADIATERGAPALVIGSTGWTDAEDAQLRAAAAHVAIVRSGNFSLGVNVLAGLVEAAARRLAAADWDIEVFEAHHRRKVDAPSGTALMLGEAAARGRGAALADVEVRARDGITGPRPEGAIGFSVLRGGGIVGEHEVVFAAEEEVLTLKHSARDRGLFARGAVAAALWVAGRPPGLYDMMDVLGFRS
;
A
#
# COMPACT_ATOMS: atom_id res chain seq x y z
N MET A 1 -21.38 54.63 34.18
CA MET A 1 -20.21 53.91 34.68
C MET A 1 -20.36 52.42 34.30
N GLY A 2 -19.90 52.05 33.10
CA GLY A 2 -19.99 50.72 32.56
C GLY A 2 -18.68 49.99 32.81
N LEU A 3 -18.70 48.87 33.54
CA LEU A 3 -17.54 48.00 33.75
C LEU A 3 -17.36 47.07 32.56
N ASP A 4 -16.27 47.31 31.86
CA ASP A 4 -15.70 46.50 30.78
C ASP A 4 -15.31 45.12 31.40
N ARG A 5 -16.02 44.05 31.02
CA ARG A 5 -15.65 42.68 31.37
C ARG A 5 -14.69 42.17 30.31
N ARG A 6 -13.40 42.36 30.53
CA ARG A 6 -12.34 41.68 29.76
C ARG A 6 -12.37 40.20 30.13
N ASP A 7 -12.52 39.40 29.08
CA ASP A 7 -12.50 37.94 29.15
C ASP A 7 -11.08 37.47 29.57
N PRO A 8 -10.93 36.62 30.59
CA PRO A 8 -9.63 36.23 31.08
C PRO A 8 -9.12 34.98 30.35
N ASN A 9 -7.93 35.11 29.83
CA ASN A 9 -6.97 34.05 29.52
C ASN A 9 -7.03 33.37 28.12
N PRO A 10 -6.15 33.75 27.18
CA PRO A 10 -5.98 33.08 25.89
C PRO A 10 -5.50 31.62 26.00
N GLU A 11 -4.89 31.21 27.12
CA GLU A 11 -4.48 29.82 27.38
C GLU A 11 -5.69 28.87 27.53
N SER A 12 -6.84 29.36 27.98
CA SER A 12 -8.04 28.54 28.10
C SER A 12 -8.68 28.19 26.78
N ARG A 13 -8.53 29.02 25.75
CA ARG A 13 -9.03 28.77 24.40
C ARG A 13 -8.22 27.71 23.66
N SER A 14 -6.90 27.76 23.75
CA SER A 14 -6.01 26.75 23.14
C SER A 14 -6.20 25.38 23.81
N THR A 15 -6.28 25.34 25.15
CA THR A 15 -6.50 24.10 25.89
C THR A 15 -7.88 23.52 25.59
N ARG A 16 -8.92 24.35 25.42
CA ARG A 16 -10.27 23.92 25.08
C ARG A 16 -10.36 23.38 23.64
N LEU A 17 -9.70 24.03 22.69
CA LEU A 17 -9.59 23.54 21.29
C LEU A 17 -8.85 22.20 21.21
N VAL A 18 -7.77 22.03 21.97
CA VAL A 18 -7.03 20.75 22.05
C VAL A 18 -7.89 19.67 22.71
N LEU A 19 -8.64 19.99 23.77
CA LEU A 19 -9.54 19.05 24.43
C LEU A 19 -10.76 18.72 23.55
N GLU A 20 -11.30 19.68 22.78
CA GLU A 20 -12.36 19.43 21.80
C GLU A 20 -11.85 18.61 20.60
N GLN A 21 -10.62 18.84 20.13
CA GLN A 21 -9.98 17.97 19.12
C GLN A 21 -9.70 16.57 19.67
N LEU A 22 -9.25 16.42 20.90
CA LEU A 22 -9.08 15.13 21.57
C LEU A 22 -10.41 14.44 21.83
N ALA A 23 -11.49 15.18 22.15
CA ALA A 23 -12.83 14.65 22.34
C ALA A 23 -13.48 14.22 21.02
N VAL A 24 -13.22 14.90 19.91
CA VAL A 24 -13.62 14.47 18.55
C VAL A 24 -12.87 13.21 18.13
N MET A 25 -11.62 13.02 18.57
CA MET A 25 -10.87 11.78 18.39
C MET A 25 -11.32 10.65 19.33
N SER A 26 -12.04 10.96 20.41
CA SER A 26 -12.55 10.02 21.42
C SER A 26 -14.05 9.69 21.27
N SER A 27 -14.71 10.10 20.17
CA SER A 27 -16.00 9.49 19.84
C SER A 27 -15.70 8.05 19.41
N ALA A 28 -16.14 7.07 20.18
CA ALA A 28 -16.05 5.65 19.86
C ALA A 28 -16.78 5.41 18.53
N SER A 29 -16.06 5.59 17.41
CA SER A 29 -16.56 5.23 16.09
C SER A 29 -16.79 3.72 16.12
N THR A 30 -17.92 3.26 15.60
CA THR A 30 -18.19 1.83 15.46
C THR A 30 -17.01 1.20 14.69
N PRO A 31 -16.39 0.12 15.23
CA PRO A 31 -15.29 -0.54 14.54
C PRO A 31 -15.63 -0.93 13.10
N VAL A 32 -14.72 -0.67 12.18
CA VAL A 32 -14.88 -1.10 10.78
C VAL A 32 -14.93 -2.63 10.73
N ARG A 33 -16.00 -3.17 10.16
CA ARG A 33 -16.20 -4.61 10.03
C ARG A 33 -15.40 -5.13 8.84
N ILE A 34 -14.37 -5.92 9.11
CA ILE A 34 -13.46 -6.45 8.12
C ILE A 34 -13.82 -7.88 7.73
N GLY A 35 -13.94 -8.13 6.42
CA GLY A 35 -13.91 -9.45 5.82
C GLY A 35 -12.49 -9.76 5.34
N LEU A 36 -12.08 -11.02 5.40
CA LEU A 36 -10.75 -11.46 4.96
C LEU A 36 -10.90 -12.62 3.97
N SER A 37 -10.49 -12.41 2.73
CA SER A 37 -10.42 -13.42 1.68
C SER A 37 -9.00 -13.91 1.48
N GLY A 38 -8.82 -15.21 1.23
CA GLY A 38 -7.52 -15.88 1.29
C GLY A 38 -7.04 -16.10 2.73
N ALA A 39 -7.97 -16.31 3.67
CA ALA A 39 -7.74 -16.38 5.11
C ALA A 39 -6.73 -17.46 5.51
N LEU A 40 -6.73 -18.63 4.87
CA LEU A 40 -5.83 -19.74 5.17
C LEU A 40 -4.42 -19.53 4.63
N GLY A 41 -4.20 -18.50 3.82
CA GLY A 41 -2.89 -18.13 3.28
C GLY A 41 -1.99 -17.45 4.33
N ARG A 42 -0.69 -17.34 4.00
CA ARG A 42 0.29 -16.66 4.87
C ARG A 42 -0.09 -15.21 5.16
N MET A 43 -0.58 -14.48 4.15
CA MET A 43 -1.05 -13.10 4.33
C MET A 43 -2.35 -13.04 5.13
N GLY A 44 -3.27 -13.98 4.91
CA GLY A 44 -4.50 -14.08 5.69
C GLY A 44 -4.24 -14.16 7.19
N HIS A 45 -3.37 -15.07 7.62
CA HIS A 45 -2.97 -15.18 9.02
C HIS A 45 -2.25 -13.92 9.55
N ALA A 46 -1.39 -13.30 8.73
CA ALA A 46 -0.70 -12.07 9.12
C ALA A 46 -1.66 -10.88 9.29
N ILE A 47 -2.68 -10.76 8.41
CA ILE A 47 -3.71 -9.72 8.50
C ILE A 47 -4.61 -9.95 9.71
N ALA A 48 -5.03 -11.19 9.96
CA ALA A 48 -5.79 -11.53 11.17
C ALA A 48 -5.02 -11.15 12.44
N GLY A 49 -3.72 -11.48 12.51
CA GLY A 49 -2.85 -11.05 13.60
C GLY A 49 -2.63 -9.54 13.69
N ALA A 50 -2.65 -8.82 12.55
CA ALA A 50 -2.54 -7.37 12.54
C ALA A 50 -3.84 -6.67 12.98
N LEU A 51 -4.98 -7.33 12.92
CA LEU A 51 -6.27 -6.86 13.40
C LEU A 51 -6.50 -7.16 14.89
N ASP A 52 -5.76 -8.12 15.45
CA ASP A 52 -5.91 -8.50 16.84
C ASP A 52 -5.57 -7.34 17.79
N GLY A 53 -6.44 -7.12 18.79
CA GLY A 53 -6.30 -6.05 19.76
C GLY A 53 -6.53 -4.63 19.24
N ARG A 54 -7.08 -4.44 18.03
CA ARG A 54 -7.45 -3.12 17.50
C ARG A 54 -8.90 -2.76 17.85
N ASP A 55 -9.08 -1.56 18.37
CA ASP A 55 -10.41 -1.04 18.70
C ASP A 55 -11.14 -0.48 17.47
N GLU A 56 -10.37 0.01 16.46
CA GLU A 56 -10.91 0.66 15.27
C GLU A 56 -11.36 -0.31 14.17
N ALA A 57 -11.01 -1.59 14.24
CA ALA A 57 -11.34 -2.60 13.24
C ALA A 57 -11.62 -3.97 13.85
N LYS A 58 -12.59 -4.70 13.32
CA LYS A 58 -12.95 -6.04 13.80
C LYS A 58 -13.09 -7.03 12.64
N LEU A 59 -12.39 -8.15 12.72
CA LEU A 59 -12.59 -9.27 11.80
C LEU A 59 -13.93 -9.93 12.07
N VAL A 60 -14.85 -9.90 11.10
CA VAL A 60 -16.22 -10.44 11.22
C VAL A 60 -16.52 -11.57 10.23
N LEU A 61 -15.70 -11.71 9.20
CA LEU A 61 -15.84 -12.74 8.17
C LEU A 61 -14.45 -13.19 7.71
N ALA A 62 -14.29 -14.50 7.54
CA ALA A 62 -13.12 -15.08 6.91
C ALA A 62 -13.57 -16.01 5.78
N LEU A 63 -12.94 -15.89 4.61
CA LEU A 63 -13.23 -16.61 3.38
C LEU A 63 -11.95 -17.24 2.85
N ASP A 64 -12.10 -18.37 2.17
CA ASP A 64 -11.02 -19.00 1.40
C ASP A 64 -11.61 -19.71 0.18
N ARG A 65 -10.82 -20.56 -0.49
CA ARG A 65 -11.26 -21.32 -1.66
C ARG A 65 -12.50 -22.16 -1.35
N PRO A 66 -13.37 -22.40 -2.35
CA PRO A 66 -14.54 -23.28 -2.21
C PRO A 66 -14.18 -24.64 -1.61
N GLY A 67 -15.07 -25.17 -0.77
CA GLY A 67 -14.88 -26.44 -0.06
C GLY A 67 -14.14 -26.32 1.27
N THR A 68 -13.87 -25.08 1.73
CA THR A 68 -13.27 -24.84 3.06
C THR A 68 -14.25 -24.26 4.07
N GLU A 69 -15.49 -24.05 3.69
CA GLU A 69 -16.55 -23.47 4.51
C GLU A 69 -16.76 -24.27 5.81
N GLY A 70 -17.04 -23.58 6.87
CA GLY A 70 -17.21 -24.16 8.21
C GLY A 70 -15.91 -24.54 8.93
N ARG A 71 -14.75 -24.52 8.27
CA ARG A 71 -13.46 -24.75 8.92
C ARG A 71 -13.17 -23.63 9.94
N PRO A 72 -12.58 -23.95 11.09
CA PRO A 72 -12.23 -22.96 12.09
C PRO A 72 -11.12 -22.01 11.59
N PHE A 73 -11.25 -20.71 11.89
CA PHE A 73 -10.24 -19.68 11.68
C PHE A 73 -10.27 -18.70 12.86
N GLY A 74 -9.40 -18.89 13.82
CA GLY A 74 -9.45 -18.18 15.11
C GLY A 74 -10.78 -18.42 15.82
N ALA A 75 -11.45 -17.33 16.22
CA ALA A 75 -12.78 -17.37 16.81
C ALA A 75 -13.94 -17.52 15.79
N LEU A 76 -13.63 -17.48 14.49
CA LEU A 76 -14.61 -17.57 13.40
C LEU A 76 -14.61 -18.98 12.76
N LYS A 77 -15.60 -19.19 11.91
CA LYS A 77 -15.60 -20.25 10.90
C LYS A 77 -15.57 -19.61 9.52
N LEU A 78 -14.91 -20.25 8.56
CA LEU A 78 -14.91 -19.79 7.18
C LEU A 78 -16.35 -19.78 6.62
N GLY A 79 -16.73 -18.66 6.05
CA GLY A 79 -18.02 -18.42 5.40
C GLY A 79 -17.96 -18.62 3.89
N VAL A 80 -18.99 -18.16 3.20
CA VAL A 80 -19.08 -18.13 1.73
C VAL A 80 -18.97 -16.69 1.21
N ALA A 81 -18.55 -16.52 -0.05
CA ALA A 81 -18.38 -15.20 -0.65
C ALA A 81 -19.67 -14.34 -0.63
N ALA A 82 -20.85 -14.99 -0.66
CA ALA A 82 -22.14 -14.30 -0.54
C ALA A 82 -22.35 -13.57 0.80
N ASP A 83 -21.59 -13.93 1.84
CA ASP A 83 -21.65 -13.28 3.16
C ASP A 83 -20.90 -11.92 3.20
N ILE A 84 -20.25 -11.52 2.10
CA ILE A 84 -19.38 -10.35 2.06
C ILE A 84 -20.12 -9.05 2.43
N ALA A 85 -21.44 -8.97 2.19
CA ALA A 85 -22.27 -7.83 2.60
C ALA A 85 -22.35 -7.60 4.13
N ARG A 86 -21.84 -8.55 4.95
CA ARG A 86 -21.71 -8.39 6.42
C ARG A 86 -20.55 -7.50 6.82
N CYS A 87 -19.66 -7.15 5.86
CA CYS A 87 -18.46 -6.37 6.08
C CYS A 87 -18.64 -4.94 5.57
N ASP A 88 -17.89 -4.01 6.13
CA ASP A 88 -17.73 -2.66 5.59
C ASP A 88 -16.59 -2.63 4.56
N VAL A 89 -15.53 -3.41 4.81
CA VAL A 89 -14.39 -3.59 3.92
C VAL A 89 -13.99 -5.06 3.86
N ALA A 90 -13.68 -5.57 2.67
CA ALA A 90 -13.05 -6.87 2.51
C ALA A 90 -11.59 -6.72 2.04
N ILE A 91 -10.66 -7.36 2.77
CA ILE A 91 -9.25 -7.46 2.41
C ILE A 91 -9.05 -8.80 1.71
N ASP A 92 -8.52 -8.77 0.49
CA ASP A 92 -8.30 -9.96 -0.32
C ASP A 92 -6.84 -10.13 -0.73
N PHE A 93 -6.27 -11.27 -0.34
CA PHE A 93 -4.93 -11.74 -0.74
C PHE A 93 -5.01 -13.17 -1.29
N SER A 94 -5.96 -13.40 -2.17
CA SER A 94 -6.15 -14.68 -2.87
C SER A 94 -5.45 -14.72 -4.23
N THR A 95 -6.18 -14.94 -5.31
CA THR A 95 -5.71 -14.91 -6.70
C THR A 95 -6.43 -13.81 -7.48
N ALA A 96 -5.86 -13.35 -8.60
CA ALA A 96 -6.47 -12.33 -9.45
C ALA A 96 -7.90 -12.74 -9.88
N GLU A 97 -8.08 -13.98 -10.31
CA GLU A 97 -9.39 -14.54 -10.68
C GLU A 97 -10.40 -14.50 -9.52
N ALA A 98 -9.98 -14.89 -8.31
CA ALA A 98 -10.87 -14.88 -7.14
C ALA A 98 -11.19 -13.44 -6.71
N SER A 99 -10.23 -12.52 -6.79
CA SER A 99 -10.40 -11.10 -6.51
C SER A 99 -11.38 -10.45 -7.49
N ALA A 100 -11.28 -10.77 -8.78
CA ALA A 100 -12.20 -10.27 -9.81
C ALA A 100 -13.65 -10.74 -9.53
N ARG A 101 -13.84 -12.03 -9.21
CA ARG A 101 -15.15 -12.54 -8.80
C ARG A 101 -15.67 -11.90 -7.51
N LEU A 102 -14.79 -11.65 -6.56
CA LEU A 102 -15.16 -10.96 -5.31
C LEU A 102 -15.63 -9.53 -5.58
N ALA A 103 -15.01 -8.84 -6.54
CA ALA A 103 -15.39 -7.50 -6.96
C ALA A 103 -16.77 -7.48 -7.61
N ASP A 104 -17.13 -8.47 -8.42
CA ASP A 104 -18.49 -8.60 -8.99
C ASP A 104 -19.53 -8.78 -7.88
N ILE A 105 -19.27 -9.69 -6.93
CA ILE A 105 -20.18 -9.92 -5.80
C ILE A 105 -20.35 -8.64 -4.97
N ALA A 106 -19.27 -7.89 -4.73
CA ALA A 106 -19.32 -6.61 -4.02
C ALA A 106 -20.18 -5.59 -4.79
N THR A 107 -20.03 -5.53 -6.12
CA THR A 107 -20.82 -4.66 -6.99
C THR A 107 -22.32 -5.01 -6.92
N GLU A 108 -22.69 -6.29 -7.04
CA GLU A 108 -24.08 -6.75 -6.96
C GLU A 108 -24.74 -6.44 -5.62
N ARG A 109 -23.95 -6.39 -4.55
CA ARG A 109 -24.42 -6.14 -3.18
C ARG A 109 -24.36 -4.66 -2.78
N GLY A 110 -23.68 -3.82 -3.58
CA GLY A 110 -23.40 -2.43 -3.22
C GLY A 110 -22.51 -2.27 -1.98
N ALA A 111 -21.85 -3.33 -1.58
CA ALA A 111 -20.90 -3.39 -0.44
C ALA A 111 -20.14 -4.74 -0.48
N PRO A 112 -18.98 -4.83 0.14
CA PRO A 112 -18.18 -3.82 0.86
C PRO A 112 -17.23 -3.05 -0.07
N ALA A 113 -16.48 -2.08 0.47
CA ALA A 113 -15.26 -1.60 -0.16
C ALA A 113 -14.20 -2.71 -0.15
N LEU A 114 -13.25 -2.69 -1.09
CA LEU A 114 -12.26 -3.75 -1.26
C LEU A 114 -10.82 -3.25 -1.10
N VAL A 115 -9.97 -4.08 -0.49
CA VAL A 115 -8.50 -3.92 -0.49
C VAL A 115 -7.91 -5.16 -1.12
N ILE A 116 -7.29 -5.03 -2.29
CA ILE A 116 -6.86 -6.15 -3.13
C ILE A 116 -5.35 -6.18 -3.26
N GLY A 117 -4.75 -7.26 -2.76
CA GLY A 117 -3.31 -7.52 -2.78
C GLY A 117 -2.89 -8.70 -3.67
N SER A 118 -3.80 -9.26 -4.45
CA SER A 118 -3.48 -10.28 -5.45
C SER A 118 -2.68 -9.68 -6.62
N THR A 119 -1.86 -10.50 -7.26
CA THR A 119 -1.00 -10.13 -8.39
C THR A 119 -1.16 -11.13 -9.53
N GLY A 120 -0.58 -10.85 -10.70
CA GLY A 120 -0.66 -11.73 -11.86
C GLY A 120 -1.99 -11.61 -12.63
N TRP A 121 -2.52 -10.40 -12.71
CA TRP A 121 -3.77 -10.09 -13.41
C TRP A 121 -3.63 -10.23 -14.91
N THR A 122 -4.63 -10.83 -15.55
CA THR A 122 -4.84 -10.75 -16.99
C THR A 122 -5.54 -9.43 -17.35
N ASP A 123 -5.48 -9.04 -18.62
CA ASP A 123 -6.19 -7.83 -19.11
C ASP A 123 -7.71 -7.93 -18.88
N ALA A 124 -8.29 -9.12 -18.99
CA ALA A 124 -9.72 -9.36 -18.76
C ALA A 124 -10.09 -9.14 -17.29
N GLU A 125 -9.31 -9.69 -16.35
CA GLU A 125 -9.54 -9.52 -14.91
C GLU A 125 -9.31 -8.05 -14.49
N ASP A 126 -8.30 -7.36 -15.06
CA ASP A 126 -8.07 -5.94 -14.82
C ASP A 126 -9.27 -5.09 -15.30
N ALA A 127 -9.78 -5.37 -16.49
CA ALA A 127 -10.96 -4.69 -17.03
C ALA A 127 -12.21 -4.92 -16.15
N GLN A 128 -12.40 -6.14 -15.66
CA GLN A 128 -13.49 -6.51 -14.74
C GLN A 128 -13.38 -5.71 -13.43
N LEU A 129 -12.19 -5.64 -12.85
CA LEU A 129 -11.96 -4.87 -11.62
C LEU A 129 -12.21 -3.38 -11.81
N ARG A 130 -11.78 -2.82 -12.94
CA ARG A 130 -12.03 -1.40 -13.28
C ARG A 130 -13.53 -1.12 -13.45
N ALA A 131 -14.28 -2.05 -14.02
CA ALA A 131 -15.73 -1.93 -14.13
C ALA A 131 -16.38 -1.94 -12.73
N ALA A 132 -15.96 -2.84 -11.83
CA ALA A 132 -16.46 -2.90 -10.46
C ALA A 132 -16.15 -1.61 -9.67
N ALA A 133 -15.02 -0.96 -9.93
CA ALA A 133 -14.62 0.28 -9.27
C ALA A 133 -15.56 1.47 -9.57
N ALA A 134 -16.39 1.39 -10.60
CA ALA A 134 -17.46 2.38 -10.83
C ALA A 134 -18.60 2.29 -9.80
N HIS A 135 -18.69 1.19 -9.06
CA HIS A 135 -19.78 0.89 -8.14
C HIS A 135 -19.34 0.75 -6.69
N VAL A 136 -18.10 0.32 -6.45
CA VAL A 136 -17.52 0.13 -5.11
C VAL A 136 -16.14 0.78 -5.02
N ALA A 137 -15.74 1.19 -3.82
CA ALA A 137 -14.38 1.71 -3.59
C ALA A 137 -13.39 0.54 -3.51
N ILE A 138 -12.32 0.60 -4.30
CA ILE A 138 -11.31 -0.46 -4.38
C ILE A 138 -9.92 0.15 -4.20
N VAL A 139 -9.16 -0.28 -3.19
CA VAL A 139 -7.71 -0.04 -3.12
C VAL A 139 -6.99 -1.26 -3.66
N ARG A 140 -6.23 -1.11 -4.74
CA ARG A 140 -5.41 -2.17 -5.31
C ARG A 140 -3.93 -1.81 -5.26
N SER A 141 -3.11 -2.73 -4.77
CA SER A 141 -1.65 -2.55 -4.78
C SER A 141 -0.92 -3.89 -4.86
N GLY A 142 0.18 -3.92 -5.59
CA GLY A 142 1.14 -5.03 -5.57
C GLY A 142 2.05 -5.03 -4.33
N ASN A 143 2.06 -3.94 -3.56
CA ASN A 143 2.86 -3.81 -2.35
C ASN A 143 2.15 -2.92 -1.32
N PHE A 144 1.78 -3.48 -0.19
CA PHE A 144 1.09 -2.76 0.90
C PHE A 144 2.03 -2.23 1.99
N SER A 145 3.35 -2.29 1.85
CA SER A 145 4.25 -1.64 2.80
C SER A 145 4.06 -0.14 2.79
N LEU A 146 3.65 0.45 3.92
CA LEU A 146 3.54 1.91 4.04
C LEU A 146 4.88 2.58 3.76
N GLY A 147 5.96 2.07 4.36
CA GLY A 147 7.30 2.63 4.17
C GLY A 147 7.80 2.57 2.72
N VAL A 148 7.54 1.47 2.00
CA VAL A 148 7.91 1.34 0.58
C VAL A 148 7.12 2.31 -0.29
N ASN A 149 5.82 2.48 -0.03
CA ASN A 149 4.99 3.41 -0.80
C ASN A 149 5.34 4.87 -0.49
N VAL A 150 5.63 5.22 0.77
CA VAL A 150 6.19 6.55 1.10
C VAL A 150 7.50 6.78 0.37
N LEU A 151 8.41 5.79 0.37
CA LEU A 151 9.66 5.86 -0.38
C LEU A 151 9.41 6.12 -1.88
N ALA A 152 8.47 5.41 -2.51
CA ALA A 152 8.12 5.61 -3.92
C ALA A 152 7.61 7.02 -4.20
N GLY A 153 6.77 7.59 -3.33
CA GLY A 153 6.29 8.96 -3.43
C GLY A 153 7.42 9.99 -3.32
N LEU A 154 8.34 9.79 -2.37
CA LEU A 154 9.51 10.65 -2.21
C LEU A 154 10.47 10.54 -3.40
N VAL A 155 10.68 9.34 -3.94
CA VAL A 155 11.50 9.12 -5.14
C VAL A 155 10.92 9.85 -6.34
N GLU A 156 9.61 9.74 -6.59
CA GLU A 156 8.95 10.45 -7.67
C GLU A 156 9.06 11.97 -7.50
N ALA A 157 8.85 12.46 -6.27
CA ALA A 157 8.97 13.88 -5.96
C ALA A 157 10.40 14.42 -6.12
N ALA A 158 11.43 13.64 -5.74
CA ALA A 158 12.83 13.98 -5.94
C ALA A 158 13.18 13.98 -7.43
N ALA A 159 12.86 12.90 -8.16
CA ALA A 159 13.14 12.77 -9.58
C ALA A 159 12.51 13.90 -10.43
N ARG A 160 11.36 14.42 -10.03
CA ARG A 160 10.69 15.56 -10.69
C ARG A 160 11.45 16.89 -10.52
N ARG A 161 12.22 17.02 -9.44
CA ARG A 161 12.91 18.28 -9.07
C ARG A 161 14.38 18.30 -9.43
N LEU A 162 15.00 17.14 -9.48
CA LEU A 162 16.43 16.96 -9.74
C LEU A 162 16.63 16.65 -11.23
N ALA A 163 17.18 17.60 -12.00
CA ALA A 163 17.32 17.49 -13.45
C ALA A 163 18.17 16.29 -13.88
N ALA A 164 17.82 15.64 -15.00
CA ALA A 164 18.52 14.45 -15.48
C ALA A 164 19.96 14.72 -15.92
N ALA A 165 20.25 15.96 -16.36
CA ALA A 165 21.59 16.38 -16.76
C ALA A 165 22.58 16.46 -15.59
N ASP A 166 22.07 16.70 -14.37
CA ASP A 166 22.91 16.94 -13.20
C ASP A 166 22.88 15.81 -12.18
N TRP A 167 21.83 14.97 -12.21
CA TRP A 167 21.57 13.94 -11.21
C TRP A 167 21.32 12.57 -11.83
N ASP A 168 22.20 11.64 -11.55
CA ASP A 168 22.05 10.24 -11.88
C ASP A 168 21.11 9.51 -10.88
N ILE A 169 20.39 8.49 -11.34
CA ILE A 169 19.53 7.69 -10.48
C ILE A 169 19.94 6.21 -10.55
N GLU A 170 20.23 5.64 -9.37
CA GLU A 170 20.53 4.20 -9.21
C GLU A 170 19.60 3.58 -8.17
N VAL A 171 19.03 2.43 -8.49
CA VAL A 171 18.19 1.63 -7.59
C VAL A 171 18.98 0.41 -7.16
N PHE A 172 19.29 0.31 -5.87
CA PHE A 172 19.91 -0.86 -5.27
C PHE A 172 18.87 -1.67 -4.51
N GLU A 173 18.93 -3.01 -4.59
CA GLU A 173 18.11 -3.88 -3.78
C GLU A 173 18.87 -5.11 -3.29
N ALA A 174 18.52 -5.58 -2.10
CA ALA A 174 19.11 -6.79 -1.53
C ALA A 174 18.02 -7.69 -0.93
N HIS A 175 18.08 -8.97 -1.24
CA HIS A 175 17.19 -9.98 -0.68
C HIS A 175 17.92 -11.29 -0.36
N HIS A 176 17.22 -12.19 0.34
CA HIS A 176 17.71 -13.52 0.69
C HIS A 176 18.05 -14.36 -0.55
N ARG A 177 18.98 -15.32 -0.37
CA ARG A 177 19.48 -16.21 -1.44
C ARG A 177 18.41 -17.02 -2.20
N ARG A 178 17.21 -17.17 -1.63
CA ARG A 178 16.10 -17.94 -2.22
C ARG A 178 15.18 -17.11 -3.11
N LYS A 179 15.36 -15.78 -3.23
CA LYS A 179 14.56 -14.94 -4.12
C LYS A 179 14.98 -15.20 -5.57
N VAL A 180 14.01 -15.48 -6.43
CA VAL A 180 14.25 -15.94 -7.81
C VAL A 180 14.18 -14.82 -8.85
N ASP A 181 13.40 -13.77 -8.58
CA ASP A 181 13.28 -12.61 -9.46
C ASP A 181 14.37 -11.57 -9.16
N ALA A 182 14.89 -10.92 -10.20
CA ALA A 182 15.84 -9.83 -10.14
C ALA A 182 15.70 -8.93 -11.37
N PRO A 183 15.55 -7.59 -11.23
CA PRO A 183 15.31 -6.87 -9.99
C PRO A 183 13.99 -7.29 -9.33
N SER A 184 13.84 -7.03 -8.01
CA SER A 184 12.60 -7.31 -7.28
C SER A 184 11.45 -6.42 -7.78
N GLY A 185 10.19 -6.87 -7.64
CA GLY A 185 9.02 -6.05 -7.99
C GLY A 185 9.00 -4.70 -7.27
N THR A 186 9.52 -4.62 -6.04
CA THR A 186 9.67 -3.34 -5.31
C THR A 186 10.73 -2.45 -5.93
N ALA A 187 11.86 -3.00 -6.37
CA ALA A 187 12.89 -2.21 -7.06
C ALA A 187 12.35 -1.66 -8.39
N LEU A 188 11.62 -2.47 -9.16
CA LEU A 188 10.96 -2.01 -10.37
C LEU A 188 9.94 -0.90 -10.09
N MET A 189 9.12 -1.04 -9.05
CA MET A 189 8.17 -0.01 -8.62
C MET A 189 8.87 1.33 -8.27
N LEU A 190 10.03 1.27 -7.61
CA LEU A 190 10.84 2.46 -7.32
C LEU A 190 11.46 3.07 -8.58
N GLY A 191 11.94 2.25 -9.51
CA GLY A 191 12.41 2.69 -10.82
C GLY A 191 11.29 3.35 -11.64
N GLU A 192 10.09 2.77 -11.63
CA GLU A 192 8.90 3.37 -12.26
C GLU A 192 8.52 4.71 -11.63
N ALA A 193 8.62 4.84 -10.30
CA ALA A 193 8.39 6.11 -9.61
C ALA A 193 9.43 7.18 -10.04
N ALA A 194 10.70 6.81 -10.14
CA ALA A 194 11.76 7.68 -10.64
C ALA A 194 11.50 8.09 -12.10
N ALA A 195 11.16 7.13 -12.96
CA ALA A 195 10.87 7.39 -14.38
C ALA A 195 9.66 8.32 -14.55
N ARG A 196 8.55 8.08 -13.81
CA ARG A 196 7.40 9.00 -13.79
C ARG A 196 7.78 10.40 -13.36
N GLY A 197 8.62 10.53 -12.32
CA GLY A 197 9.13 11.83 -11.88
C GLY A 197 9.91 12.57 -12.99
N ARG A 198 10.61 11.83 -13.86
CA ARG A 198 11.34 12.33 -15.04
C ARG A 198 10.46 12.51 -16.28
N GLY A 199 9.17 12.12 -16.25
CA GLY A 199 8.28 12.17 -17.42
C GLY A 199 8.62 11.12 -18.48
N ALA A 200 9.26 10.01 -18.10
CA ALA A 200 9.69 8.91 -18.98
C ALA A 200 8.99 7.59 -18.62
N ALA A 201 8.95 6.64 -19.56
CA ALA A 201 8.63 5.26 -19.25
C ALA A 201 9.90 4.53 -18.78
N LEU A 202 9.79 3.68 -17.75
CA LEU A 202 10.95 2.98 -17.20
C LEU A 202 11.66 2.13 -18.27
N ALA A 203 10.89 1.46 -19.14
CA ALA A 203 11.43 0.62 -20.20
C ALA A 203 12.36 1.34 -21.18
N ASP A 204 12.20 2.66 -21.31
CA ASP A 204 13.02 3.47 -22.25
C ASP A 204 14.33 3.95 -21.60
N VAL A 205 14.44 3.92 -20.26
CA VAL A 205 15.56 4.53 -19.52
C VAL A 205 16.26 3.57 -18.57
N GLU A 206 15.79 2.32 -18.43
CA GLU A 206 16.38 1.37 -17.49
C GLU A 206 17.70 0.77 -17.97
N VAL A 207 18.63 0.61 -17.03
CA VAL A 207 19.90 -0.13 -17.23
C VAL A 207 19.99 -1.21 -16.15
N ARG A 208 19.74 -2.46 -16.52
CA ARG A 208 19.67 -3.59 -15.58
C ARG A 208 20.99 -4.30 -15.33
N ALA A 209 21.98 -4.10 -16.19
CA ALA A 209 23.29 -4.72 -16.06
C ALA A 209 24.39 -3.80 -16.59
N ARG A 210 25.54 -3.83 -15.91
CA ARG A 210 26.83 -3.28 -16.37
C ARG A 210 27.87 -4.35 -16.15
N ASP A 211 28.51 -4.77 -17.25
CA ASP A 211 29.56 -5.79 -17.22
C ASP A 211 30.64 -5.46 -18.25
N GLY A 212 31.91 -5.57 -17.85
CA GLY A 212 33.05 -5.21 -18.69
C GLY A 212 33.19 -3.70 -18.94
N ILE A 213 33.63 -3.33 -20.12
CA ILE A 213 33.81 -1.94 -20.55
C ILE A 213 32.52 -1.47 -21.22
N THR A 214 31.68 -0.77 -20.50
CA THR A 214 30.32 -0.35 -20.94
C THR A 214 30.26 1.06 -21.49
N GLY A 215 31.40 1.81 -21.46
CA GLY A 215 31.41 3.23 -21.77
C GLY A 215 30.84 4.11 -20.64
N PRO A 216 30.75 5.44 -20.86
CA PRO A 216 30.15 6.35 -19.91
C PRO A 216 28.66 6.06 -19.72
N ARG A 217 28.15 6.44 -18.52
CA ARG A 217 26.73 6.29 -18.19
C ARG A 217 25.88 7.16 -19.13
N PRO A 218 24.80 6.62 -19.74
CA PRO A 218 23.87 7.43 -20.51
C PRO A 218 23.12 8.44 -19.62
N GLU A 219 22.98 9.69 -20.10
CA GLU A 219 22.19 10.71 -19.41
C GLU A 219 20.73 10.25 -19.22
N GLY A 220 20.16 10.54 -18.06
CA GLY A 220 18.77 10.22 -17.73
C GLY A 220 18.49 8.74 -17.47
N ALA A 221 19.47 7.85 -17.64
CA ALA A 221 19.30 6.43 -17.34
C ALA A 221 18.96 6.20 -15.86
N ILE A 222 18.20 5.14 -15.56
CA ILE A 222 17.91 4.63 -14.22
C ILE A 222 18.56 3.26 -14.11
N GLY A 223 19.62 3.17 -13.29
CA GLY A 223 20.36 1.93 -13.13
C GLY A 223 19.78 1.03 -12.03
N PHE A 224 20.05 -0.28 -12.15
CA PHE A 224 19.67 -1.27 -11.14
C PHE A 224 20.88 -2.10 -10.72
N SER A 225 21.00 -2.28 -9.40
CA SER A 225 22.00 -3.16 -8.78
C SER A 225 21.33 -4.11 -7.80
N VAL A 226 21.69 -5.39 -7.86
CA VAL A 226 21.00 -6.46 -7.14
C VAL A 226 21.97 -7.27 -6.30
N LEU A 227 21.62 -7.47 -5.01
CA LEU A 227 22.33 -8.39 -4.12
C LEU A 227 21.40 -9.54 -3.70
N ARG A 228 21.93 -10.76 -3.71
CA ARG A 228 21.31 -11.96 -3.16
C ARG A 228 22.22 -12.57 -2.12
N GLY A 229 21.75 -12.65 -0.85
CA GLY A 229 22.60 -13.16 0.23
C GLY A 229 21.82 -13.51 1.50
N GLY A 230 22.30 -14.51 2.21
CA GLY A 230 21.81 -14.86 3.54
C GLY A 230 20.29 -14.97 3.66
N GLY A 231 19.80 -14.31 4.70
CA GLY A 231 18.37 -14.22 5.05
C GLY A 231 17.80 -12.80 4.95
N ILE A 232 18.41 -11.91 4.17
CA ILE A 232 17.97 -10.52 4.00
C ILE A 232 16.49 -10.50 3.61
N VAL A 233 15.67 -9.80 4.39
CA VAL A 233 14.21 -9.75 4.19
C VAL A 233 13.87 -8.91 2.96
N GLY A 234 14.48 -7.73 2.86
CA GLY A 234 14.36 -6.82 1.74
C GLY A 234 14.93 -5.44 2.08
N GLU A 235 15.97 -5.04 1.36
CA GLU A 235 16.57 -3.71 1.40
C GLU A 235 16.35 -3.05 0.05
N HIS A 236 15.97 -1.79 0.06
CA HIS A 236 15.80 -1.00 -1.16
C HIS A 236 16.35 0.39 -0.92
N GLU A 237 17.14 0.86 -1.87
CA GLU A 237 17.79 2.15 -1.81
C GLU A 237 17.71 2.79 -3.19
N VAL A 238 17.35 4.08 -3.23
CA VAL A 238 17.41 4.89 -4.44
C VAL A 238 18.39 6.02 -4.19
N VAL A 239 19.43 6.04 -4.99
CA VAL A 239 20.51 7.01 -4.94
C VAL A 239 20.32 8.02 -6.05
N PHE A 240 20.31 9.30 -5.71
CA PHE A 240 20.42 10.43 -6.62
C PHE A 240 21.83 11.00 -6.42
N ALA A 241 22.65 10.96 -7.46
CA ALA A 241 24.05 11.36 -7.41
C ALA A 241 24.34 12.51 -8.37
N ALA A 242 24.88 13.60 -7.85
CA ALA A 242 25.47 14.70 -8.58
C ALA A 242 26.99 14.69 -8.40
N GLU A 243 27.71 15.63 -9.03
CA GLU A 243 29.18 15.75 -8.88
C GLU A 243 29.60 16.10 -7.44
N GLU A 244 28.83 16.97 -6.75
CA GLU A 244 29.21 17.49 -5.43
C GLU A 244 28.47 16.85 -4.27
N GLU A 245 27.34 16.15 -4.52
CA GLU A 245 26.51 15.61 -3.45
C GLU A 245 25.75 14.34 -3.87
N VAL A 246 25.31 13.58 -2.88
CA VAL A 246 24.50 12.38 -3.06
C VAL A 246 23.32 12.42 -2.11
N LEU A 247 22.11 12.24 -2.63
CA LEU A 247 20.89 12.00 -1.85
C LEU A 247 20.52 10.52 -1.92
N THR A 248 20.39 9.89 -0.76
CA THR A 248 20.00 8.49 -0.66
C THR A 248 18.67 8.34 0.08
N LEU A 249 17.71 7.69 -0.54
CA LEU A 249 16.42 7.33 0.04
C LEU A 249 16.38 5.81 0.25
N LYS A 250 16.18 5.34 1.50
CA LYS A 250 16.34 3.93 1.85
C LYS A 250 15.16 3.38 2.66
N HIS A 251 14.80 2.13 2.40
CA HIS A 251 13.88 1.32 3.19
C HIS A 251 14.48 -0.05 3.51
N SER A 252 14.36 -0.46 4.78
CA SER A 252 14.79 -1.77 5.29
C SER A 252 13.61 -2.52 5.88
N ALA A 253 13.24 -3.66 5.30
CA ALA A 253 12.22 -4.53 5.84
C ALA A 253 12.81 -5.43 6.95
N ARG A 254 12.21 -5.43 8.14
CA ARG A 254 12.63 -6.28 9.26
C ARG A 254 11.78 -7.54 9.42
N ASP A 255 10.50 -7.46 9.08
CA ASP A 255 9.55 -8.57 9.09
C ASP A 255 8.52 -8.42 7.97
N ARG A 256 7.77 -9.49 7.65
CA ARG A 256 6.75 -9.45 6.59
C ARG A 256 5.39 -8.95 7.07
N GLY A 257 5.19 -8.74 8.37
CA GLY A 257 3.96 -8.18 8.93
C GLY A 257 3.71 -6.74 8.49
N LEU A 258 4.74 -6.07 7.97
CA LEU A 258 4.60 -4.71 7.40
C LEU A 258 3.54 -4.64 6.30
N PHE A 259 3.37 -5.69 5.46
CA PHE A 259 2.35 -5.73 4.41
C PHE A 259 0.94 -5.86 4.99
N ALA A 260 0.79 -6.69 6.03
CA ALA A 260 -0.49 -6.86 6.72
C ALA A 260 -0.93 -5.56 7.42
N ARG A 261 -0.02 -4.88 8.09
CA ARG A 261 -0.29 -3.57 8.71
C ARG A 261 -0.71 -2.52 7.68
N GLY A 262 -0.07 -2.51 6.51
CA GLY A 262 -0.44 -1.60 5.43
C GLY A 262 -1.79 -1.94 4.79
N ALA A 263 -2.12 -3.23 4.64
CA ALA A 263 -3.43 -3.64 4.15
C ALA A 263 -4.55 -3.23 5.12
N VAL A 264 -4.33 -3.34 6.44
CA VAL A 264 -5.27 -2.85 7.46
C VAL A 264 -5.40 -1.32 7.39
N ALA A 265 -4.29 -0.58 7.23
CA ALA A 265 -4.34 0.87 7.07
C ALA A 265 -5.15 1.27 5.83
N ALA A 266 -4.95 0.57 4.69
CA ALA A 266 -5.73 0.79 3.48
C ALA A 266 -7.23 0.48 3.69
N ALA A 267 -7.55 -0.57 4.47
CA ALA A 267 -8.94 -0.92 4.78
C ALA A 267 -9.63 0.16 5.64
N LEU A 268 -8.94 0.68 6.64
CA LEU A 268 -9.46 1.79 7.45
C LEU A 268 -9.64 3.06 6.61
N TRP A 269 -8.72 3.33 5.68
CA TRP A 269 -8.78 4.50 4.81
C TRP A 269 -9.92 4.41 3.79
N VAL A 270 -10.17 3.24 3.18
CA VAL A 270 -11.16 3.05 2.12
C VAL A 270 -12.59 2.96 2.65
N ALA A 271 -12.77 2.69 3.93
CA ALA A 271 -14.07 2.62 4.57
C ALA A 271 -14.85 3.94 4.37
N GLY A 272 -16.02 3.87 3.74
CA GLY A 272 -16.87 5.02 3.45
C GLY A 272 -16.39 5.95 2.32
N ARG A 273 -15.34 5.58 1.56
CA ARG A 273 -14.94 6.31 0.36
C ARG A 273 -15.94 6.09 -0.78
N PRO A 274 -16.09 7.08 -1.67
CA PRO A 274 -16.92 6.91 -2.85
C PRO A 274 -16.36 5.80 -3.76
N PRO A 275 -17.19 5.21 -4.66
CA PRO A 275 -16.71 4.29 -5.68
C PRO A 275 -15.52 4.85 -6.45
N GLY A 276 -14.54 4.02 -6.73
CA GLY A 276 -13.31 4.42 -7.41
C GLY A 276 -12.22 3.37 -7.29
N LEU A 277 -11.25 3.41 -8.19
CA LEU A 277 -10.03 2.62 -8.12
C LEU A 277 -8.91 3.48 -7.54
N TYR A 278 -8.47 3.10 -6.36
CA TYR A 278 -7.44 3.77 -5.57
C TYR A 278 -6.19 2.89 -5.47
N ASP A 279 -5.08 3.50 -5.11
CA ASP A 279 -3.84 2.80 -4.77
C ASP A 279 -3.24 3.31 -3.44
N MET A 280 -2.06 2.80 -3.09
CA MET A 280 -1.40 3.21 -1.84
C MET A 280 -0.91 4.66 -1.85
N MET A 281 -0.78 5.31 -3.02
CA MET A 281 -0.44 6.73 -3.12
C MET A 281 -1.61 7.61 -2.68
N ASP A 282 -2.87 7.17 -2.99
CA ASP A 282 -4.09 7.83 -2.52
C ASP A 282 -4.23 7.64 -1.00
N VAL A 283 -4.02 6.41 -0.50
CA VAL A 283 -4.07 6.07 0.94
C VAL A 283 -3.10 6.92 1.75
N LEU A 284 -1.93 7.22 1.21
CA LEU A 284 -0.86 8.00 1.86
C LEU A 284 -0.92 9.51 1.58
N GLY A 285 -1.91 9.98 0.77
CA GLY A 285 -2.09 11.39 0.49
C GLY A 285 -1.04 12.00 -0.44
N PHE A 286 -0.37 11.20 -1.27
CA PHE A 286 0.52 11.69 -2.32
C PHE A 286 -0.24 12.14 -3.59
N ARG A 287 -1.49 11.72 -3.72
CA ARG A 287 -2.44 12.20 -4.73
C ARG A 287 -3.62 12.87 -4.02
N SER A 288 -4.00 14.03 -4.50
CA SER A 288 -5.17 14.81 -4.03
C SER A 288 -6.37 14.57 -4.92
#